data_bc2f6d63f752b08f28c335130396d838
#
_entry.id   bc2f6d63f752b08f28c335130396d838
#
_cell.length_a   1.000
_cell.length_b   1.000
_cell.length_c   1.000
_cell.angle_alpha   90.00
_cell.angle_beta   90.00
_cell.angle_gamma   90.00
#
_symmetry.space_group_name_H-M   'P 1'
#
loop_
_entity.id
_entity.type
_entity.pdbx_description
1 polymer ?
#
loop_
_entity_poly.entity_id
_entity_poly.type
_entity_poly.pdbx_seq_one_letter_code
_entity_poly.pdbx_strand_id
1 'polypeptide(L)'
;MFTKVTFIFCLVLWGGMLVVGEPVHTVYVGTYTGPKSKGIYAFNFDSGTGMASEARLVAECINPSFLAMHPSGNILYAVNETGRFNDKDKNGGVSAFAIDSTTNYLRIISRVPSGGTYPCHLTVDKHGKILVVANYGDGVVAYFSLNSDGSINNESHQIKHVGSGPNKVRQEGPHAHFVGFDPSQKYLFTCDLGIDRVLAYAYDEGSGLLSTNEVVVGELPAGSGPRHLAFDFSGRYIFVINELSNTISCLEWQVAVKKMNLINTLRTLPEDFVGTSTTAEILIHPSGKFLYGSNRGHNSIVVMRLNGTLLSPIQFESSGGKTPRHFTTDPGGKYLLVANQDSDNIVIFKVDHEKGTLTRLSEIRVGSPVCLLFK
;
A
#
# COMPACT_ATOMS: atom_id res chain seq x y z
N MET A 1 4.59 61.76 -59.58
CA MET A 1 4.72 60.30 -59.59
C MET A 1 5.38 59.86 -58.26
N PHE A 2 4.61 59.62 -57.20
CA PHE A 2 5.14 59.32 -55.86
C PHE A 2 4.95 57.83 -55.56
N THR A 3 6.07 57.13 -55.48
CA THR A 3 6.12 55.70 -55.18
C THR A 3 5.99 55.50 -53.66
N LYS A 4 4.92 54.86 -53.20
CA LYS A 4 4.74 54.42 -51.77
C LYS A 4 5.54 53.16 -51.57
N VAL A 5 6.49 53.18 -50.62
CA VAL A 5 7.19 52.01 -50.08
C VAL A 5 6.42 51.57 -48.87
N THR A 6 5.86 50.32 -48.92
CA THR A 6 5.17 49.67 -47.78
C THR A 6 6.20 48.80 -47.04
N PHE A 7 6.49 49.17 -45.79
CA PHE A 7 7.24 48.31 -44.87
C PHE A 7 6.32 47.29 -44.25
N ILE A 8 6.62 46.00 -44.46
CA ILE A 8 5.97 44.88 -43.77
C ILE A 8 6.81 44.58 -42.52
N PHE A 9 6.25 44.87 -41.34
CA PHE A 9 6.81 44.42 -40.07
C PHE A 9 6.40 42.96 -39.84
N CYS A 10 7.34 42.01 -39.92
CA CYS A 10 7.15 40.65 -39.42
C CYS A 10 7.28 40.64 -37.90
N LEU A 11 6.16 40.50 -37.21
CA LEU A 11 6.12 40.23 -35.77
C LEU A 11 6.48 38.76 -35.54
N VAL A 12 7.69 38.48 -35.06
CA VAL A 12 8.06 37.13 -34.59
C VAL A 12 7.51 36.97 -33.18
N LEU A 13 6.38 36.28 -33.06
CA LEU A 13 5.87 35.82 -31.77
C LEU A 13 6.74 34.67 -31.26
N TRP A 14 7.61 34.96 -30.30
CA TRP A 14 8.24 33.93 -29.48
C TRP A 14 7.18 33.34 -28.55
N GLY A 15 6.63 32.19 -28.92
CA GLY A 15 5.80 31.38 -28.05
C GLY A 15 6.69 30.77 -26.95
N GLY A 16 6.76 31.43 -25.81
CA GLY A 16 7.34 30.86 -24.62
C GLY A 16 6.50 29.63 -24.22
N MET A 17 7.04 28.45 -24.44
CA MET A 17 6.47 27.21 -23.89
C MET A 17 6.57 27.31 -22.36
N LEU A 18 5.46 27.52 -21.67
CA LEU A 18 5.39 27.41 -20.23
C LEU A 18 5.75 25.95 -19.89
N VAL A 19 6.98 25.72 -19.46
CA VAL A 19 7.37 24.45 -18.84
C VAL A 19 6.68 24.44 -17.49
N VAL A 20 5.51 23.83 -17.42
CA VAL A 20 4.87 23.50 -16.14
C VAL A 20 5.76 22.45 -15.49
N GLY A 21 6.45 22.83 -14.41
CA GLY A 21 7.25 21.90 -13.63
C GLY A 21 6.38 20.73 -13.14
N GLU A 22 6.97 19.54 -13.08
CA GLU A 22 6.28 18.38 -12.49
C GLU A 22 5.91 18.68 -11.04
N PRO A 23 4.79 18.11 -10.53
CA PRO A 23 4.31 18.45 -9.20
C PRO A 23 5.24 17.96 -8.09
N VAL A 24 5.32 18.76 -7.04
CA VAL A 24 5.93 18.39 -5.76
C VAL A 24 4.85 17.79 -4.89
N HIS A 25 5.02 16.54 -4.49
CA HIS A 25 4.08 15.80 -3.66
C HIS A 25 4.52 15.80 -2.19
N THR A 26 3.57 15.74 -1.28
CA THR A 26 3.85 15.37 0.11
C THR A 26 3.75 13.85 0.25
N VAL A 27 4.79 13.24 0.84
CA VAL A 27 4.79 11.81 1.16
C VAL A 27 4.71 11.66 2.68
N TYR A 28 3.65 11.02 3.17
CA TYR A 28 3.52 10.62 4.57
C TYR A 28 4.20 9.29 4.81
N VAL A 29 4.85 9.16 5.97
CA VAL A 29 5.60 7.97 6.37
C VAL A 29 5.04 7.42 7.66
N GLY A 30 4.46 6.23 7.60
CA GLY A 30 4.12 5.43 8.77
C GLY A 30 5.35 4.70 9.30
N THR A 31 5.43 4.58 10.62
CA THR A 31 6.62 4.02 11.29
C THR A 31 6.25 3.06 12.43
N TYR A 32 7.19 2.22 12.85
CA TYR A 32 7.16 1.67 14.20
C TYR A 32 7.83 2.63 15.17
N THR A 33 7.11 2.95 16.26
CA THR A 33 7.60 3.91 17.27
C THR A 33 8.55 3.27 18.27
N GLY A 34 9.46 4.08 18.78
CA GLY A 34 10.50 3.68 19.72
C GLY A 34 11.56 4.76 19.84
N PRO A 35 12.80 4.40 20.20
CA PRO A 35 13.87 5.41 20.37
C PRO A 35 14.16 6.23 19.11
N LYS A 36 13.84 5.70 17.91
CA LYS A 36 14.16 6.33 16.61
C LYS A 36 12.97 7.00 15.94
N SER A 37 11.75 6.74 16.38
CA SER A 37 10.54 7.33 15.81
C SER A 37 9.47 7.59 16.85
N LYS A 38 8.71 8.69 16.66
CA LYS A 38 7.61 9.10 17.54
C LYS A 38 6.23 9.03 16.87
N GLY A 39 6.16 8.68 15.57
CA GLY A 39 4.87 8.64 14.92
C GLY A 39 4.91 8.80 13.40
N ILE A 40 4.07 9.66 12.85
CA ILE A 40 3.94 9.90 11.41
C ILE A 40 4.89 11.04 11.00
N TYR A 41 5.70 10.78 9.97
CA TYR A 41 6.58 11.78 9.35
C TYR A 41 6.05 12.17 7.97
N ALA A 42 6.57 13.27 7.42
CA ALA A 42 6.31 13.67 6.05
C ALA A 42 7.54 14.35 5.44
N PHE A 43 7.69 14.22 4.13
CA PHE A 43 8.67 14.93 3.32
C PHE A 43 8.05 15.35 1.99
N ASN A 44 8.68 16.31 1.31
CA ASN A 44 8.30 16.70 -0.04
C ASN A 44 9.12 15.91 -1.05
N PHE A 45 8.46 15.43 -2.11
CA PHE A 45 9.06 14.69 -3.20
C PHE A 45 8.77 15.38 -4.54
N ASP A 46 9.79 15.69 -5.30
CA ASP A 46 9.70 16.31 -6.63
C ASP A 46 9.74 15.21 -7.71
N SER A 47 8.60 14.93 -8.35
CA SER A 47 8.49 13.95 -9.44
C SER A 47 9.19 14.36 -10.75
N GLY A 48 9.63 15.61 -10.88
CA GLY A 48 10.44 16.06 -12.01
C GLY A 48 11.90 15.66 -11.89
N THR A 49 12.44 15.75 -10.67
CA THR A 49 13.87 15.55 -10.39
C THR A 49 14.19 14.27 -9.62
N GLY A 50 13.20 13.71 -8.92
CA GLY A 50 13.39 12.60 -7.97
C GLY A 50 14.03 13.03 -6.65
N MET A 51 14.07 14.32 -6.37
CA MET A 51 14.64 14.87 -5.14
C MET A 51 13.61 14.82 -4.00
N ALA A 52 14.08 14.48 -2.82
CA ALA A 52 13.27 14.50 -1.59
C ALA A 52 13.86 15.49 -0.58
N SER A 53 12.99 16.18 0.15
CA SER A 53 13.41 16.97 1.30
C SER A 53 13.72 16.07 2.51
N GLU A 54 14.31 16.62 3.57
CA GLU A 54 14.35 15.95 4.86
C GLU A 54 12.95 15.67 5.38
N ALA A 55 12.80 14.52 6.07
CA ALA A 55 11.55 14.16 6.71
C ALA A 55 11.39 14.87 8.06
N ARG A 56 10.16 15.34 8.33
CA ARG A 56 9.79 15.97 9.60
C ARG A 56 8.65 15.22 10.28
N LEU A 57 8.62 15.19 11.61
CA LEU A 57 7.50 14.66 12.38
C LEU A 57 6.28 15.55 12.17
N VAL A 58 5.15 14.97 11.75
CA VAL A 58 3.89 15.71 11.51
C VAL A 58 2.77 15.32 12.46
N ALA A 59 2.87 14.17 13.14
CA ALA A 59 2.02 13.79 14.28
C ALA A 59 2.71 12.76 15.16
N GLU A 60 2.57 12.88 16.46
CA GLU A 60 2.88 11.80 17.40
C GLU A 60 1.75 10.78 17.38
N CYS A 61 2.11 9.50 17.19
CA CYS A 61 1.16 8.41 17.05
C CYS A 61 1.86 7.08 17.32
N ILE A 62 1.28 6.21 18.13
CA ILE A 62 1.90 4.92 18.48
C ILE A 62 1.75 3.95 17.30
N ASN A 63 2.88 3.42 16.81
CA ASN A 63 2.96 2.43 15.75
C ASN A 63 1.98 2.67 14.59
N PRO A 64 2.04 3.84 13.91
CA PRO A 64 1.22 4.09 12.71
C PRO A 64 1.79 3.30 11.53
N SER A 65 1.74 1.97 11.58
CA SER A 65 2.44 1.08 10.64
C SER A 65 1.80 1.00 9.27
N PHE A 66 0.55 1.44 9.13
CA PHE A 66 -0.11 1.57 7.82
C PHE A 66 -1.00 2.82 7.78
N LEU A 67 -1.02 3.47 6.61
CA LEU A 67 -1.70 4.74 6.37
C LEU A 67 -2.64 4.62 5.17
N ALA A 68 -3.80 5.28 5.23
CA ALA A 68 -4.66 5.48 4.06
C ALA A 68 -5.21 6.91 4.01
N MET A 69 -5.45 7.40 2.78
CA MET A 69 -6.03 8.72 2.54
C MET A 69 -7.54 8.60 2.36
N HIS A 70 -8.29 9.50 2.99
CA HIS A 70 -9.69 9.70 2.64
C HIS A 70 -9.80 10.24 1.20
N PRO A 71 -10.83 9.86 0.42
CA PRO A 71 -10.97 10.31 -0.97
C PRO A 71 -11.00 11.85 -1.16
N SER A 72 -11.37 12.60 -0.12
CA SER A 72 -11.30 14.07 -0.14
C SER A 72 -9.87 14.64 -0.15
N GLY A 73 -8.85 13.83 0.15
CA GLY A 73 -7.46 14.27 0.30
C GLY A 73 -7.14 15.10 1.54
N ASN A 74 -8.12 15.33 2.43
CA ASN A 74 -7.97 16.21 3.60
C ASN A 74 -7.89 15.46 4.94
N ILE A 75 -8.01 14.14 4.92
CA ILE A 75 -8.00 13.29 6.12
C ILE A 75 -7.10 12.09 5.86
N LEU A 76 -6.25 11.79 6.84
CA LEU A 76 -5.38 10.63 6.85
C LEU A 76 -5.78 9.70 7.98
N TYR A 77 -5.88 8.40 7.68
CA TYR A 77 -6.11 7.35 8.66
C TYR A 77 -4.83 6.56 8.89
N ALA A 78 -4.63 6.15 10.15
CA ALA A 78 -3.50 5.32 10.54
C ALA A 78 -3.97 4.21 11.46
N VAL A 79 -3.47 3.00 11.27
CA VAL A 79 -3.55 1.96 12.30
C VAL A 79 -2.65 2.35 13.48
N ASN A 80 -2.99 1.87 14.67
CA ASN A 80 -2.08 1.84 15.81
C ASN A 80 -1.81 0.36 16.12
N GLU A 81 -0.76 -0.19 15.52
CA GLU A 81 -0.43 -1.62 15.57
C GLU A 81 0.06 -2.03 16.95
N THR A 82 -0.89 -2.27 17.84
CA THR A 82 -0.67 -2.68 19.23
C THR A 82 -1.64 -3.78 19.62
N GLY A 83 -1.32 -4.51 20.68
CA GLY A 83 -2.24 -5.49 21.27
C GLY A 83 -3.18 -4.91 22.31
N ARG A 84 -3.04 -3.60 22.64
CA ARG A 84 -3.85 -2.91 23.65
C ARG A 84 -4.13 -1.48 23.23
N PHE A 85 -5.40 -1.08 23.33
CA PHE A 85 -5.82 0.27 22.96
C PHE A 85 -5.57 1.30 24.09
N ASN A 86 -5.98 1.02 25.31
CA ASN A 86 -5.84 1.89 26.49
C ASN A 86 -5.42 1.06 27.72
N ASP A 87 -4.33 0.31 27.64
CA ASP A 87 -3.78 -0.57 28.69
C ASP A 87 -4.76 -1.60 29.27
N LYS A 88 -6.07 -1.46 29.05
CA LYS A 88 -7.14 -2.29 29.61
C LYS A 88 -7.77 -3.24 28.59
N ASP A 89 -7.87 -2.84 27.32
CA ASP A 89 -8.58 -3.60 26.29
C ASP A 89 -7.62 -4.35 25.39
N LYS A 90 -7.94 -5.62 25.11
CA LYS A 90 -7.21 -6.41 24.10
C LYS A 90 -7.66 -5.97 22.69
N ASN A 91 -7.25 -4.78 22.30
CA ASN A 91 -7.51 -4.19 20.99
C ASN A 91 -6.31 -3.36 20.54
N GLY A 92 -6.07 -3.28 19.24
CA GLY A 92 -5.27 -2.19 18.69
C GLY A 92 -6.10 -0.92 18.54
N GLY A 93 -5.57 0.07 17.85
CA GLY A 93 -6.25 1.32 17.60
C GLY A 93 -6.29 1.71 16.13
N VAL A 94 -7.19 2.63 15.81
CA VAL A 94 -7.21 3.36 14.53
C VAL A 94 -7.41 4.83 14.82
N SER A 95 -6.61 5.67 14.17
CA SER A 95 -6.64 7.12 14.34
C SER A 95 -6.99 7.81 13.02
N ALA A 96 -7.81 8.87 13.10
CA ALA A 96 -8.08 9.78 11.98
C ALA A 96 -7.47 11.15 12.26
N PHE A 97 -6.87 11.74 11.24
CA PHE A 97 -6.20 13.04 11.31
C PHE A 97 -6.72 13.97 10.22
N ALA A 98 -7.09 15.18 10.57
CA ALA A 98 -7.27 16.27 9.63
C ALA A 98 -5.90 16.78 9.17
N ILE A 99 -5.74 16.98 7.87
CA ILE A 99 -4.52 17.50 7.25
C ILE A 99 -4.65 19.02 7.13
N ASP A 100 -3.70 19.75 7.71
CA ASP A 100 -3.56 21.18 7.46
C ASP A 100 -3.10 21.41 6.02
N SER A 101 -3.90 22.08 5.21
CA SER A 101 -3.66 22.26 3.77
C SER A 101 -2.42 23.09 3.43
N THR A 102 -1.93 23.89 4.36
CA THR A 102 -0.78 24.80 4.18
C THR A 102 0.52 24.12 4.59
N THR A 103 0.50 23.45 5.74
CA THR A 103 1.71 22.92 6.38
C THR A 103 1.85 21.41 6.24
N ASN A 104 0.78 20.71 5.87
CA ASN A 104 0.67 19.24 5.86
C ASN A 104 0.90 18.59 7.26
N TYR A 105 0.80 19.37 8.36
CA TYR A 105 0.73 18.80 9.69
C TYR A 105 -0.61 18.11 9.93
N LEU A 106 -0.61 17.13 10.83
CA LEU A 106 -1.75 16.28 11.12
C LEU A 106 -2.31 16.64 12.51
N ARG A 107 -3.61 16.93 12.57
CA ARG A 107 -4.36 17.14 13.81
C ARG A 107 -5.32 15.98 14.03
N ILE A 108 -5.17 15.24 15.11
CA ILE A 108 -6.07 14.14 15.44
C ILE A 108 -7.51 14.62 15.57
N ILE A 109 -8.46 13.90 14.94
CA ILE A 109 -9.90 14.18 15.01
C ILE A 109 -10.68 13.05 15.68
N SER A 110 -10.20 11.80 15.58
CA SER A 110 -10.76 10.67 16.33
C SER A 110 -9.71 9.58 16.53
N ARG A 111 -9.90 8.76 17.57
CA ARG A 111 -9.15 7.52 17.80
C ARG A 111 -10.07 6.52 18.46
N VAL A 112 -10.20 5.34 17.85
CA VAL A 112 -11.11 4.27 18.29
C VAL A 112 -10.37 2.93 18.39
N PRO A 113 -10.88 1.95 19.18
CA PRO A 113 -10.40 0.57 19.14
C PRO A 113 -10.54 -0.01 17.74
N SER A 114 -9.56 -0.79 17.25
CA SER A 114 -9.55 -1.34 15.89
C SER A 114 -10.50 -2.53 15.67
N GLY A 115 -11.20 -2.97 16.70
CA GLY A 115 -12.06 -4.14 16.63
C GLY A 115 -11.34 -5.49 16.71
N GLY A 116 -10.02 -5.49 16.87
CA GLY A 116 -9.16 -6.66 17.00
C GLY A 116 -7.77 -6.27 17.48
N THR A 117 -6.79 -7.17 17.44
CA THR A 117 -5.44 -6.94 17.94
C THR A 117 -4.42 -6.82 16.79
N TYR A 118 -3.40 -5.96 16.99
CA TYR A 118 -2.34 -5.71 16.01
C TYR A 118 -2.89 -5.36 14.61
N PRO A 119 -3.68 -4.27 14.46
CA PRO A 119 -4.13 -3.78 13.16
C PRO A 119 -2.92 -3.41 12.31
N CYS A 120 -2.79 -4.02 11.11
CA CYS A 120 -1.60 -3.87 10.27
C CYS A 120 -1.88 -3.32 8.88
N HIS A 121 -3.15 -3.21 8.50
CA HIS A 121 -3.57 -2.65 7.20
C HIS A 121 -4.95 -2.01 7.32
N LEU A 122 -5.20 -0.98 6.50
CA LEU A 122 -6.52 -0.34 6.43
C LEU A 122 -6.79 0.21 5.03
N THR A 123 -8.06 0.38 4.71
CA THR A 123 -8.53 0.99 3.46
C THR A 123 -9.81 1.77 3.68
N VAL A 124 -10.09 2.72 2.78
CA VAL A 124 -11.34 3.50 2.75
C VAL A 124 -12.03 3.26 1.42
N ASP A 125 -13.35 3.14 1.39
CA ASP A 125 -14.09 3.06 0.14
C ASP A 125 -13.98 4.38 -0.67
N LYS A 126 -14.23 4.32 -1.98
CA LYS A 126 -14.07 5.48 -2.88
C LYS A 126 -14.94 6.69 -2.53
N HIS A 127 -15.99 6.51 -1.72
CA HIS A 127 -16.90 7.58 -1.30
C HIS A 127 -16.61 8.11 0.11
N GLY A 128 -15.64 7.51 0.82
CA GLY A 128 -15.31 7.90 2.19
C GLY A 128 -16.41 7.58 3.19
N LYS A 129 -17.19 6.52 2.97
CA LYS A 129 -18.29 6.12 3.85
C LYS A 129 -17.86 5.14 4.93
N ILE A 130 -16.94 4.23 4.59
CA ILE A 130 -16.44 3.20 5.52
C ILE A 130 -14.93 3.13 5.52
N LEU A 131 -14.39 2.85 6.70
CA LEU A 131 -13.00 2.49 6.93
C LEU A 131 -12.96 1.00 7.29
N VAL A 132 -12.10 0.22 6.63
CA VAL A 132 -11.92 -1.20 6.90
C VAL A 132 -10.50 -1.46 7.39
N VAL A 133 -10.35 -2.34 8.37
CA VAL A 133 -9.10 -2.63 9.09
C VAL A 133 -8.86 -4.13 9.13
N ALA A 134 -7.65 -4.56 8.77
CA ALA A 134 -7.17 -5.92 9.00
C ALA A 134 -6.42 -5.99 10.33
N ASN A 135 -6.88 -6.83 11.26
CA ASN A 135 -6.23 -7.08 12.54
C ASN A 135 -5.48 -8.42 12.47
N TYR A 136 -4.16 -8.34 12.47
CA TYR A 136 -3.27 -9.49 12.30
C TYR A 136 -3.34 -10.47 13.48
N GLY A 137 -3.40 -9.93 14.70
CA GLY A 137 -3.19 -10.75 15.91
C GLY A 137 -4.29 -11.78 16.19
N ASP A 138 -5.49 -11.58 15.64
CA ASP A 138 -6.66 -12.44 15.89
C ASP A 138 -7.48 -12.77 14.63
N GLY A 139 -7.00 -12.35 13.44
CA GLY A 139 -7.64 -12.65 12.16
C GLY A 139 -9.02 -11.98 12.00
N VAL A 140 -9.18 -10.78 12.60
CA VAL A 140 -10.42 -10.02 12.51
C VAL A 140 -10.32 -8.94 11.45
N VAL A 141 -11.28 -8.90 10.52
CA VAL A 141 -11.55 -7.75 9.67
C VAL A 141 -12.64 -6.92 10.32
N ALA A 142 -12.32 -5.69 10.72
CA ALA A 142 -13.29 -4.76 11.28
C ALA A 142 -13.58 -3.63 10.31
N TYR A 143 -14.82 -3.10 10.30
CA TYR A 143 -15.14 -1.92 9.52
C TYR A 143 -16.04 -0.96 10.29
N PHE A 144 -15.89 0.32 9.98
CA PHE A 144 -16.48 1.45 10.70
C PHE A 144 -17.16 2.38 9.70
N SER A 145 -18.31 2.93 10.04
CA SER A 145 -18.84 4.08 9.31
C SER A 145 -18.00 5.32 9.61
N LEU A 146 -17.85 6.18 8.58
CA LEU A 146 -17.19 7.47 8.72
C LEU A 146 -18.24 8.58 8.79
N ASN A 147 -18.02 9.54 9.68
CA ASN A 147 -18.83 10.74 9.80
C ASN A 147 -18.51 11.72 8.64
N SER A 148 -19.35 12.71 8.43
CA SER A 148 -19.17 13.71 7.35
C SER A 148 -17.90 14.56 7.48
N ASP A 149 -17.34 14.67 8.68
CA ASP A 149 -16.07 15.32 8.97
C ASP A 149 -14.87 14.36 8.84
N GLY A 150 -15.13 13.10 8.48
CA GLY A 150 -14.16 12.02 8.33
C GLY A 150 -13.69 11.40 9.64
N SER A 151 -14.27 11.77 10.77
CA SER A 151 -14.02 11.06 12.03
C SER A 151 -14.62 9.66 11.99
N ILE A 152 -13.98 8.72 12.71
CA ILE A 152 -14.37 7.32 12.75
C ILE A 152 -15.49 7.15 13.78
N ASN A 153 -16.60 6.51 13.40
CA ASN A 153 -17.63 6.11 14.37
C ASN A 153 -17.06 5.05 15.31
N ASN A 154 -17.42 5.12 16.60
CA ASN A 154 -16.87 4.20 17.60
C ASN A 154 -17.44 2.78 17.52
N GLU A 155 -18.55 2.57 16.82
CA GLU A 155 -19.15 1.25 16.62
C GLU A 155 -18.50 0.55 15.41
N SER A 156 -18.00 -0.67 15.63
CA SER A 156 -17.40 -1.50 14.58
C SER A 156 -18.27 -2.71 14.27
N HIS A 157 -18.34 -3.06 12.99
CA HIS A 157 -18.74 -4.40 12.54
C HIS A 157 -17.49 -5.26 12.43
N GLN A 158 -17.59 -6.53 12.81
CA GLN A 158 -16.44 -7.44 12.82
C GLN A 158 -16.75 -8.72 12.04
N ILE A 159 -15.77 -9.14 11.23
CA ILE A 159 -15.76 -10.42 10.53
C ILE A 159 -14.57 -11.21 11.07
N LYS A 160 -14.83 -12.29 11.77
CA LYS A 160 -13.78 -13.14 12.35
C LYS A 160 -13.51 -14.32 11.41
N HIS A 161 -12.28 -14.44 10.95
CA HIS A 161 -11.84 -15.60 10.18
C HIS A 161 -11.65 -16.83 11.08
N VAL A 162 -11.69 -18.03 10.47
CA VAL A 162 -11.56 -19.30 11.17
C VAL A 162 -10.67 -20.24 10.36
N GLY A 163 -9.82 -20.98 11.04
CA GLY A 163 -8.91 -21.95 10.43
C GLY A 163 -7.48 -21.82 10.94
N SER A 164 -6.58 -22.56 10.32
CA SER A 164 -5.15 -22.53 10.57
C SER A 164 -4.42 -23.11 9.36
N GLY A 165 -3.11 -22.86 9.25
CA GLY A 165 -2.24 -23.42 8.22
C GLY A 165 -1.24 -24.43 8.76
N PRO A 166 -0.32 -24.92 7.90
CA PRO A 166 0.67 -25.94 8.27
C PRO A 166 1.79 -25.42 9.17
N ASN A 167 2.12 -24.12 9.11
CA ASN A 167 3.17 -23.52 9.91
C ASN A 167 2.66 -23.27 11.34
N LYS A 168 3.06 -24.12 12.28
CA LYS A 168 2.56 -24.08 13.66
C LYS A 168 2.92 -22.81 14.46
N VAL A 169 3.88 -22.03 13.99
CA VAL A 169 4.35 -20.79 14.64
C VAL A 169 3.70 -19.55 14.03
N ARG A 170 3.43 -19.59 12.73
CA ARG A 170 2.98 -18.42 11.98
C ARG A 170 1.55 -18.57 11.43
N GLN A 171 0.95 -19.75 11.57
CA GLN A 171 -0.38 -20.09 11.07
C GLN A 171 -1.16 -20.94 12.09
N GLU A 172 -0.92 -20.69 13.39
CA GLU A 172 -1.65 -21.33 14.49
C GLU A 172 -3.13 -20.94 14.52
N GLY A 173 -3.48 -19.83 13.90
CA GLY A 173 -4.81 -19.26 13.72
C GLY A 173 -4.85 -18.31 12.54
N PRO A 174 -5.99 -17.65 12.30
CA PRO A 174 -6.12 -16.64 11.25
C PRO A 174 -5.28 -15.39 11.57
N HIS A 175 -4.73 -14.78 10.51
CA HIS A 175 -3.94 -13.56 10.56
C HIS A 175 -4.29 -12.68 9.36
N ALA A 176 -5.37 -11.90 9.45
CA ALA A 176 -5.77 -10.97 8.40
C ALA A 176 -4.68 -9.89 8.23
N HIS A 177 -4.08 -9.78 7.04
CA HIS A 177 -2.95 -8.89 6.79
C HIS A 177 -3.21 -7.79 5.77
N PHE A 178 -4.24 -7.92 4.96
CA PHE A 178 -4.61 -6.96 3.92
C PHE A 178 -6.12 -6.80 3.84
N VAL A 179 -6.58 -5.59 3.57
CA VAL A 179 -7.94 -5.26 3.16
C VAL A 179 -7.90 -4.25 2.01
N GLY A 180 -8.66 -4.49 0.94
CA GLY A 180 -8.71 -3.58 -0.20
C GLY A 180 -9.95 -3.83 -1.06
N PHE A 181 -10.53 -2.77 -1.60
CA PHE A 181 -11.64 -2.91 -2.54
C PHE A 181 -11.14 -3.31 -3.92
N ASP A 182 -11.92 -4.11 -4.63
CA ASP A 182 -11.72 -4.37 -6.04
C ASP A 182 -11.93 -3.06 -6.86
N PRO A 183 -11.40 -2.97 -8.10
CA PRO A 183 -11.56 -1.77 -8.93
C PRO A 183 -13.02 -1.35 -9.16
N SER A 184 -13.97 -2.28 -9.11
CA SER A 184 -15.40 -1.98 -9.25
C SER A 184 -16.04 -1.44 -7.96
N GLN A 185 -15.35 -1.51 -6.82
CA GLN A 185 -15.85 -1.17 -5.48
C GLN A 185 -17.07 -1.98 -5.04
N LYS A 186 -17.26 -3.18 -5.59
CA LYS A 186 -18.35 -4.08 -5.23
C LYS A 186 -17.95 -5.19 -4.28
N TYR A 187 -16.66 -5.40 -4.13
CA TYR A 187 -16.12 -6.43 -3.24
C TYR A 187 -14.95 -5.89 -2.44
N LEU A 188 -14.93 -6.22 -1.15
CA LEU A 188 -13.76 -6.08 -0.30
C LEU A 188 -12.97 -7.38 -0.32
N PHE A 189 -11.69 -7.30 -0.61
CA PHE A 189 -10.74 -8.42 -0.56
C PHE A 189 -9.89 -8.35 0.70
N THR A 190 -9.57 -9.51 1.26
CA THR A 190 -8.62 -9.64 2.37
C THR A 190 -7.68 -10.81 2.12
N CYS A 191 -6.40 -10.64 2.47
CA CYS A 191 -5.44 -11.74 2.56
C CYS A 191 -5.36 -12.18 4.01
N ASP A 192 -5.49 -13.47 4.26
CA ASP A 192 -5.26 -14.03 5.58
C ASP A 192 -4.08 -14.99 5.55
N LEU A 193 -2.98 -14.53 6.14
CA LEU A 193 -1.70 -15.24 6.18
C LEU A 193 -1.81 -16.57 6.94
N GLY A 194 -2.63 -16.58 7.99
CA GLY A 194 -2.74 -17.72 8.89
C GLY A 194 -3.49 -18.92 8.34
N ILE A 195 -4.32 -18.71 7.31
CA ILE A 195 -5.19 -19.78 6.76
C ILE A 195 -4.96 -20.01 5.26
N ASP A 196 -3.91 -19.41 4.64
CA ASP A 196 -3.56 -19.54 3.23
C ASP A 196 -4.70 -19.16 2.27
N ARG A 197 -5.45 -18.09 2.56
CA ARG A 197 -6.62 -17.71 1.79
C ARG A 197 -6.66 -16.24 1.42
N VAL A 198 -7.24 -15.96 0.25
CA VAL A 198 -7.80 -14.68 -0.13
C VAL A 198 -9.31 -14.78 -0.02
N LEU A 199 -9.94 -13.88 0.72
CA LEU A 199 -11.38 -13.86 0.93
C LEU A 199 -11.97 -12.60 0.29
N ALA A 200 -13.16 -12.71 -0.34
CA ALA A 200 -13.86 -11.57 -0.90
C ALA A 200 -15.29 -11.51 -0.35
N TYR A 201 -15.67 -10.32 0.11
CA TYR A 201 -16.97 -9.99 0.68
C TYR A 201 -17.69 -9.00 -0.22
N ALA A 202 -18.94 -9.29 -0.60
CA ALA A 202 -19.73 -8.33 -1.34
C ALA A 202 -19.97 -7.07 -0.50
N TYR A 203 -19.78 -5.90 -1.12
CA TYR A 203 -19.97 -4.59 -0.51
C TYR A 203 -21.20 -3.91 -1.09
N ASP A 204 -22.13 -3.55 -0.23
CA ASP A 204 -23.30 -2.72 -0.59
C ASP A 204 -22.96 -1.25 -0.29
N GLU A 205 -22.67 -0.50 -1.32
CA GLU A 205 -22.36 0.94 -1.25
C GLU A 205 -23.54 1.77 -0.69
N GLY A 206 -24.79 1.30 -0.84
CA GLY A 206 -25.99 1.98 -0.36
C GLY A 206 -26.07 1.96 1.18
N SER A 207 -25.90 0.79 1.76
CA SER A 207 -25.95 0.58 3.22
C SER A 207 -24.59 0.74 3.92
N GLY A 208 -23.48 0.68 3.18
CA GLY A 208 -22.14 0.65 3.75
C GLY A 208 -21.78 -0.68 4.43
N LEU A 209 -22.50 -1.77 4.11
CA LEU A 209 -22.33 -3.06 4.77
C LEU A 209 -21.58 -4.07 3.88
N LEU A 210 -20.79 -4.92 4.52
CA LEU A 210 -20.18 -6.10 3.94
C LEU A 210 -21.06 -7.33 4.17
N SER A 211 -21.31 -8.10 3.12
CA SER A 211 -22.07 -9.36 3.24
C SER A 211 -21.16 -10.47 3.75
N THR A 212 -21.57 -11.11 4.84
CA THR A 212 -20.89 -12.30 5.39
C THR A 212 -21.55 -13.61 4.98
N ASN A 213 -22.70 -13.57 4.29
CA ASN A 213 -23.46 -14.75 3.91
C ASN A 213 -22.87 -15.49 2.70
N GLU A 214 -22.18 -14.74 1.81
CA GLU A 214 -21.59 -15.28 0.60
C GLU A 214 -20.12 -14.83 0.51
N VAL A 215 -19.23 -15.58 1.15
CA VAL A 215 -17.78 -15.32 1.08
C VAL A 215 -17.18 -16.10 -0.08
N VAL A 216 -16.51 -15.39 -1.00
CA VAL A 216 -15.76 -16.05 -2.06
C VAL A 216 -14.34 -16.32 -1.57
N VAL A 217 -13.89 -17.57 -1.72
CA VAL A 217 -12.60 -18.02 -1.23
C VAL A 217 -11.67 -18.34 -2.40
N GLY A 218 -10.49 -17.73 -2.39
CA GLY A 218 -9.32 -18.08 -3.20
C GLY A 218 -8.33 -18.86 -2.35
N GLU A 219 -8.19 -20.14 -2.63
CA GLU A 219 -7.24 -20.99 -1.91
C GLU A 219 -5.86 -20.89 -2.53
N LEU A 220 -4.84 -20.81 -1.68
CA LEU A 220 -3.44 -20.78 -2.07
C LEU A 220 -2.74 -22.06 -1.58
N PRO A 221 -1.56 -22.41 -2.13
CA PRO A 221 -0.80 -23.56 -1.65
C PRO A 221 -0.54 -23.46 -0.14
N ALA A 222 -0.64 -24.60 0.54
CA ALA A 222 -0.46 -24.68 1.99
C ALA A 222 0.93 -24.14 2.40
N GLY A 223 0.96 -23.26 3.40
CA GLY A 223 2.18 -22.59 3.85
C GLY A 223 2.58 -21.36 3.04
N SER A 224 1.74 -20.89 2.15
CA SER A 224 1.98 -19.66 1.35
C SER A 224 2.06 -18.43 2.24
N GLY A 225 1.10 -18.24 3.13
CA GLY A 225 0.99 -17.05 3.96
C GLY A 225 0.72 -15.79 3.13
N PRO A 226 -0.46 -15.63 2.48
CA PRO A 226 -0.79 -14.45 1.67
C PRO A 226 -0.78 -13.20 2.55
N ARG A 227 -0.08 -12.16 2.07
CA ARG A 227 0.15 -10.94 2.84
C ARG A 227 -0.57 -9.73 2.25
N HIS A 228 -0.23 -9.33 1.05
CA HIS A 228 -0.83 -8.22 0.30
C HIS A 228 -1.21 -8.69 -1.10
N LEU A 229 -2.06 -7.91 -1.78
CA LEU A 229 -2.44 -8.18 -3.16
C LEU A 229 -2.50 -6.90 -3.99
N ALA A 230 -2.38 -7.07 -5.30
CA ALA A 230 -2.60 -6.02 -6.30
C ALA A 230 -3.50 -6.55 -7.40
N PHE A 231 -4.48 -5.75 -7.83
CA PHE A 231 -5.30 -6.03 -9.01
C PHE A 231 -4.59 -5.55 -10.27
N ASP A 232 -4.74 -6.31 -11.36
CA ASP A 232 -4.47 -5.75 -12.68
C ASP A 232 -5.51 -4.67 -13.03
N PHE A 233 -5.23 -3.84 -14.02
CA PHE A 233 -6.15 -2.74 -14.38
C PHE A 233 -7.51 -3.19 -14.94
N SER A 234 -7.64 -4.44 -15.37
CA SER A 234 -8.94 -5.00 -15.76
C SER A 234 -9.79 -5.42 -14.56
N GLY A 235 -9.18 -5.57 -13.38
CA GLY A 235 -9.80 -6.15 -12.19
C GLY A 235 -10.06 -7.65 -12.30
N ARG A 236 -9.57 -8.31 -13.37
CA ARG A 236 -9.75 -9.73 -13.60
C ARG A 236 -8.68 -10.59 -12.92
N TYR A 237 -7.46 -10.08 -12.84
CA TYR A 237 -6.35 -10.82 -12.26
C TYR A 237 -5.90 -10.17 -10.96
N ILE A 238 -5.61 -11.03 -9.98
CA ILE A 238 -5.17 -10.66 -8.64
C ILE A 238 -3.79 -11.29 -8.43
N PHE A 239 -2.81 -10.45 -8.12
CA PHE A 239 -1.47 -10.90 -7.76
C PHE A 239 -1.30 -10.80 -6.26
N VAL A 240 -1.03 -11.92 -5.61
CA VAL A 240 -0.91 -12.06 -4.15
C VAL A 240 0.52 -12.36 -3.79
N ILE A 241 1.14 -11.50 -2.97
CA ILE A 241 2.46 -11.78 -2.44
C ILE A 241 2.35 -12.61 -1.17
N ASN A 242 3.05 -13.75 -1.15
CA ASN A 242 3.00 -14.76 -0.09
C ASN A 242 4.21 -14.64 0.82
N GLU A 243 3.99 -14.22 2.06
CA GLU A 243 5.06 -13.92 3.01
C GLU A 243 5.93 -15.12 3.33
N LEU A 244 5.32 -16.27 3.61
CA LEU A 244 6.01 -17.43 4.16
C LEU A 244 6.74 -18.24 3.09
N SER A 245 6.18 -18.33 1.89
CA SER A 245 6.74 -19.12 0.79
C SER A 245 7.68 -18.31 -0.12
N ASN A 246 7.78 -17.00 0.02
CA ASN A 246 8.55 -16.11 -0.86
C ASN A 246 8.12 -16.26 -2.33
N THR A 247 6.81 -16.18 -2.58
CA THR A 247 6.21 -16.33 -3.90
C THR A 247 5.20 -15.23 -4.20
N ILE A 248 4.83 -15.11 -5.48
CA ILE A 248 3.66 -14.36 -5.95
C ILE A 248 2.75 -15.34 -6.66
N SER A 249 1.49 -15.40 -6.21
CA SER A 249 0.42 -16.18 -6.83
C SER A 249 -0.47 -15.30 -7.70
N CYS A 250 -0.84 -15.76 -8.87
CA CYS A 250 -1.82 -15.12 -9.74
C CYS A 250 -3.16 -15.86 -9.63
N LEU A 251 -4.22 -15.15 -9.25
CA LEU A 251 -5.59 -15.65 -9.22
C LEU A 251 -6.42 -14.97 -10.31
N GLU A 252 -7.31 -15.73 -10.97
CA GLU A 252 -8.35 -15.16 -11.82
C GLU A 252 -9.62 -14.92 -11.00
N TRP A 253 -10.08 -13.67 -10.97
CA TRP A 253 -11.34 -13.25 -10.36
C TRP A 253 -12.48 -13.28 -11.38
N GLN A 254 -13.38 -14.22 -11.24
CA GLN A 254 -14.53 -14.43 -12.10
C GLN A 254 -15.80 -13.89 -11.39
N VAL A 255 -16.03 -12.58 -11.48
CA VAL A 255 -17.14 -11.86 -10.79
C VAL A 255 -18.50 -12.48 -11.06
N ALA A 256 -18.79 -12.83 -12.32
CA ALA A 256 -20.11 -13.35 -12.73
C ALA A 256 -20.52 -14.65 -12.03
N VAL A 257 -19.56 -15.47 -11.70
CA VAL A 257 -19.76 -16.77 -11.02
C VAL A 257 -19.21 -16.79 -9.60
N LYS A 258 -18.76 -15.66 -9.11
CA LYS A 258 -18.20 -15.45 -7.76
C LYS A 258 -17.12 -16.51 -7.44
N LYS A 259 -16.08 -16.58 -8.26
CA LYS A 259 -15.02 -17.60 -8.12
C LYS A 259 -13.64 -16.99 -8.29
N MET A 260 -12.69 -17.44 -7.46
CA MET A 260 -11.26 -17.19 -7.59
C MET A 260 -10.54 -18.48 -7.94
N ASN A 261 -9.79 -18.50 -9.05
CA ASN A 261 -9.03 -19.67 -9.46
C ASN A 261 -7.54 -19.34 -9.45
N LEU A 262 -6.74 -20.15 -8.76
CA LEU A 262 -5.29 -20.07 -8.84
C LEU A 262 -4.81 -20.48 -10.24
N ILE A 263 -4.04 -19.58 -10.90
CA ILE A 263 -3.48 -19.83 -12.23
C ILE A 263 -2.04 -20.36 -12.11
N ASN A 264 -1.20 -19.61 -11.41
CA ASN A 264 0.22 -19.96 -11.21
C ASN A 264 0.76 -19.33 -9.93
N THR A 265 1.96 -19.77 -9.55
CA THR A 265 2.74 -19.24 -8.43
C THR A 265 4.21 -19.19 -8.82
N LEU A 266 4.88 -18.06 -8.61
CA LEU A 266 6.28 -17.84 -8.96
C LEU A 266 7.09 -17.40 -7.75
N ARG A 267 8.36 -17.80 -7.70
CA ARG A 267 9.32 -17.40 -6.66
C ARG A 267 9.76 -15.95 -6.84
N THR A 268 9.93 -15.25 -5.72
CA THR A 268 10.39 -13.84 -5.66
C THR A 268 11.89 -13.70 -5.42
N LEU A 269 12.59 -14.79 -5.18
CA LEU A 269 14.01 -14.84 -4.85
C LEU A 269 14.82 -15.44 -6.02
N PRO A 270 16.10 -15.07 -6.21
CA PRO A 270 17.02 -15.75 -7.12
C PRO A 270 17.07 -17.26 -6.83
N GLU A 271 17.31 -18.06 -7.86
CA GLU A 271 17.37 -19.53 -7.71
C GLU A 271 18.49 -19.99 -6.78
N ASP A 272 19.62 -19.29 -6.81
CA ASP A 272 20.82 -19.58 -6.02
C ASP A 272 20.79 -18.98 -4.60
N PHE A 273 19.74 -18.23 -4.25
CA PHE A 273 19.65 -17.66 -2.90
C PHE A 273 19.50 -18.73 -1.83
N VAL A 274 20.42 -18.72 -0.88
CA VAL A 274 20.41 -19.55 0.32
C VAL A 274 20.32 -18.65 1.54
N GLY A 275 19.30 -18.81 2.36
CA GLY A 275 19.08 -18.00 3.56
C GLY A 275 17.61 -17.88 3.93
N THR A 276 17.34 -17.11 4.99
CA THR A 276 15.98 -16.83 5.44
C THR A 276 15.51 -15.53 4.81
N SER A 277 14.34 -15.57 4.20
CA SER A 277 13.66 -14.40 3.63
C SER A 277 12.16 -14.55 3.78
N THR A 278 11.46 -13.41 3.82
CA THR A 278 10.00 -13.33 3.75
C THR A 278 9.63 -12.15 2.86
N THR A 279 8.54 -12.26 2.12
CA THR A 279 8.06 -11.13 1.31
C THR A 279 7.28 -10.11 2.14
N ALA A 280 7.02 -8.92 1.58
CA ALA A 280 6.18 -7.94 2.24
C ALA A 280 5.22 -7.23 1.27
N GLU A 281 5.68 -6.31 0.45
CA GLU A 281 4.85 -5.45 -0.38
C GLU A 281 4.80 -5.93 -1.83
N ILE A 282 3.68 -5.63 -2.49
CA ILE A 282 3.45 -5.88 -3.92
C ILE A 282 2.76 -4.69 -4.57
N LEU A 283 3.22 -4.29 -5.75
CA LEU A 283 2.63 -3.20 -6.51
C LEU A 283 2.77 -3.46 -8.01
N ILE A 284 1.70 -3.19 -8.76
CA ILE A 284 1.75 -3.10 -10.21
C ILE A 284 2.09 -1.67 -10.61
N HIS A 285 3.12 -1.51 -11.44
CA HIS A 285 3.53 -0.20 -11.97
C HIS A 285 2.37 0.47 -12.72
N PRO A 286 2.20 1.81 -12.67
CA PRO A 286 1.11 2.51 -13.36
C PRO A 286 1.01 2.24 -14.87
N SER A 287 2.07 1.76 -15.53
CA SER A 287 1.99 1.32 -16.93
C SER A 287 1.27 -0.02 -17.14
N GLY A 288 1.03 -0.79 -16.09
CA GLY A 288 0.50 -2.16 -16.17
C GLY A 288 1.47 -3.22 -16.72
N LYS A 289 2.71 -2.83 -17.04
CA LYS A 289 3.69 -3.73 -17.70
C LYS A 289 4.62 -4.43 -16.72
N PHE A 290 4.72 -3.95 -15.48
CA PHE A 290 5.65 -4.45 -14.48
C PHE A 290 4.97 -4.62 -13.13
N LEU A 291 5.47 -5.58 -12.38
CA LEU A 291 5.08 -5.85 -11.00
C LEU A 291 6.34 -5.89 -10.14
N TYR A 292 6.25 -5.25 -8.98
CA TYR A 292 7.32 -5.21 -7.99
C TYR A 292 6.91 -5.98 -6.73
N GLY A 293 7.87 -6.67 -6.11
CA GLY A 293 7.69 -7.36 -4.83
C GLY A 293 8.92 -7.17 -3.93
N SER A 294 8.73 -7.00 -2.63
CA SER A 294 9.85 -6.85 -1.70
C SER A 294 10.16 -8.14 -0.94
N ASN A 295 11.46 -8.40 -0.70
CA ASN A 295 12.00 -9.54 0.02
C ASN A 295 12.77 -9.07 1.25
N ARG A 296 12.28 -9.36 2.45
CA ARG A 296 12.91 -9.05 3.74
C ARG A 296 13.83 -10.22 4.12
N GLY A 297 15.08 -9.96 4.40
CA GLY A 297 16.14 -10.96 4.58
C GLY A 297 17.09 -10.98 3.40
N HIS A 298 16.60 -11.28 2.18
CA HIS A 298 17.37 -11.03 0.95
C HIS A 298 17.57 -9.51 0.71
N ASN A 299 16.66 -8.69 1.26
CA ASN A 299 16.71 -7.21 1.18
C ASN A 299 16.75 -6.68 -0.25
N SER A 300 15.84 -7.15 -1.06
CA SER A 300 15.71 -6.77 -2.47
C SER A 300 14.28 -6.43 -2.86
N ILE A 301 14.17 -5.77 -4.01
CA ILE A 301 12.95 -5.63 -4.79
C ILE A 301 13.08 -6.54 -6.01
N VAL A 302 12.20 -7.53 -6.14
CA VAL A 302 12.04 -8.28 -7.39
C VAL A 302 11.23 -7.44 -8.37
N VAL A 303 11.76 -7.28 -9.57
CA VAL A 303 11.07 -6.66 -10.70
C VAL A 303 10.64 -7.77 -11.65
N MET A 304 9.35 -7.83 -11.93
CA MET A 304 8.78 -8.81 -12.86
C MET A 304 8.12 -8.10 -14.05
N ARG A 305 8.36 -8.59 -15.25
CA ARG A 305 7.55 -8.24 -16.43
C ARG A 305 6.20 -8.92 -16.30
N LEU A 306 5.16 -8.13 -16.51
CA LEU A 306 3.77 -8.59 -16.48
C LEU A 306 3.22 -8.65 -17.91
N ASN A 307 2.77 -9.82 -18.34
CA ASN A 307 2.09 -10.03 -19.63
C ASN A 307 0.85 -10.90 -19.39
N GLY A 308 -0.30 -10.26 -19.17
CA GLY A 308 -1.52 -10.92 -18.72
C GLY A 308 -1.29 -11.60 -17.35
N THR A 309 -1.34 -12.94 -17.33
CA THR A 309 -1.09 -13.75 -16.11
C THR A 309 0.35 -14.22 -15.96
N LEU A 310 1.17 -13.98 -16.99
CA LEU A 310 2.56 -14.44 -17.01
C LEU A 310 3.47 -13.40 -16.36
N LEU A 311 4.18 -13.84 -15.32
CA LEU A 311 5.23 -13.09 -14.66
C LEU A 311 6.59 -13.65 -15.05
N SER A 312 7.54 -12.77 -15.33
CA SER A 312 8.93 -13.15 -15.61
C SER A 312 9.87 -12.23 -14.84
N PRO A 313 10.72 -12.75 -13.94
CA PRO A 313 11.66 -11.92 -13.20
C PRO A 313 12.70 -11.32 -14.17
N ILE A 314 12.95 -10.03 -14.05
CA ILE A 314 13.92 -9.30 -14.89
C ILE A 314 15.01 -8.63 -14.06
N GLN A 315 14.80 -8.42 -12.76
CA GLN A 315 15.80 -7.85 -11.87
C GLN A 315 15.51 -8.24 -10.42
N PHE A 316 16.57 -8.43 -9.64
CA PHE A 316 16.55 -8.49 -8.18
C PHE A 316 17.42 -7.35 -7.66
N GLU A 317 16.83 -6.17 -7.51
CA GLU A 317 17.55 -4.96 -7.10
C GLU A 317 17.71 -4.91 -5.59
N SER A 318 18.92 -4.59 -5.10
CA SER A 318 19.11 -4.34 -3.66
C SER A 318 18.20 -3.20 -3.20
N SER A 319 17.47 -3.38 -2.09
CA SER A 319 16.64 -2.32 -1.51
C SER A 319 17.45 -1.13 -0.97
N GLY A 320 18.78 -1.23 -0.94
CA GLY A 320 19.67 -0.23 -0.37
C GLY A 320 19.58 -0.11 1.15
N GLY A 321 18.97 -1.10 1.82
CA GLY A 321 18.78 -1.15 3.26
C GLY A 321 18.42 -2.55 3.75
N LYS A 322 17.80 -2.62 4.93
CA LYS A 322 17.37 -3.87 5.56
C LYS A 322 15.88 -3.86 5.82
N THR A 323 15.24 -5.01 5.56
CA THR A 323 13.80 -5.22 5.79
C THR A 323 12.94 -4.23 4.99
N PRO A 324 12.95 -4.28 3.62
CA PRO A 324 12.08 -3.48 2.78
C PRO A 324 10.61 -3.89 2.99
N ARG A 325 9.94 -3.25 3.97
CA ARG A 325 8.60 -3.64 4.40
C ARG A 325 7.51 -3.07 3.50
N HIS A 326 7.73 -1.87 2.97
CA HIS A 326 6.79 -1.21 2.07
C HIS A 326 7.53 -0.44 0.99
N PHE A 327 6.92 -0.30 -0.16
CA PHE A 327 7.36 0.60 -1.22
C PHE A 327 6.15 1.13 -1.99
N THR A 328 6.33 2.25 -2.67
CA THR A 328 5.31 2.82 -3.56
C THR A 328 5.98 3.54 -4.72
N THR A 329 5.26 3.70 -5.83
CA THR A 329 5.70 4.60 -6.91
C THR A 329 5.18 6.01 -6.67
N ASP A 330 5.88 7.01 -7.24
CA ASP A 330 5.26 8.30 -7.43
C ASP A 330 4.05 8.17 -8.38
N PRO A 331 3.11 9.13 -8.40
CA PRO A 331 1.90 9.03 -9.23
C PRO A 331 2.16 8.81 -10.72
N GLY A 332 3.30 9.32 -11.22
CA GLY A 332 3.73 9.15 -12.62
C GLY A 332 4.44 7.82 -12.90
N GLY A 333 4.78 7.03 -11.88
CA GLY A 333 5.55 5.79 -12.02
C GLY A 333 7.02 6.00 -12.43
N LYS A 334 7.55 7.21 -12.33
CA LYS A 334 8.96 7.53 -12.69
C LYS A 334 9.95 7.06 -11.63
N TYR A 335 9.50 6.98 -10.40
CA TYR A 335 10.31 6.63 -9.24
C TYR A 335 9.62 5.59 -8.37
N LEU A 336 10.43 4.74 -7.73
CA LEU A 336 10.01 3.81 -6.69
C LEU A 336 10.71 4.21 -5.38
N LEU A 337 9.93 4.41 -4.32
CA LEU A 337 10.42 4.74 -2.98
C LEU A 337 10.29 3.51 -2.09
N VAL A 338 11.38 3.06 -1.47
CA VAL A 338 11.45 1.81 -0.67
C VAL A 338 11.74 2.14 0.78
N ALA A 339 10.82 1.80 1.67
CA ALA A 339 10.96 1.95 3.12
C ALA A 339 11.65 0.72 3.73
N ASN A 340 12.89 0.89 4.20
CA ASN A 340 13.69 -0.13 4.81
C ASN A 340 13.62 0.00 6.35
N GLN A 341 12.77 -0.81 6.97
CA GLN A 341 12.42 -0.73 8.38
C GLN A 341 13.65 -0.75 9.31
N ASP A 342 14.58 -1.71 9.12
CA ASP A 342 15.64 -1.99 10.09
C ASP A 342 16.94 -1.21 9.83
N SER A 343 17.00 -0.48 8.71
CA SER A 343 18.12 0.43 8.39
C SER A 343 17.75 1.91 8.46
N ASP A 344 16.52 2.25 8.87
CA ASP A 344 16.08 3.62 9.13
C ASP A 344 16.24 4.54 7.92
N ASN A 345 15.99 4.02 6.71
CA ASN A 345 16.09 4.81 5.48
C ASN A 345 14.97 4.50 4.49
N ILE A 346 14.68 5.50 3.66
CA ILE A 346 13.85 5.38 2.47
C ILE A 346 14.77 5.60 1.28
N VAL A 347 14.87 4.59 0.40
CA VAL A 347 15.71 4.66 -0.80
C VAL A 347 14.84 4.95 -2.00
N ILE A 348 15.29 5.89 -2.83
CA ILE A 348 14.60 6.34 -4.04
C ILE A 348 15.31 5.73 -5.24
N PHE A 349 14.54 5.05 -6.08
CA PHE A 349 14.99 4.47 -7.34
C PHE A 349 14.33 5.18 -8.52
N LYS A 350 15.09 5.40 -9.58
CA LYS A 350 14.54 5.75 -10.88
C LYS A 350 14.07 4.49 -11.59
N VAL A 351 12.88 4.55 -12.19
CA VAL A 351 12.28 3.46 -12.96
C VAL A 351 12.59 3.66 -14.46
N ASP A 352 13.11 2.64 -15.13
CA ASP A 352 13.16 2.59 -16.59
C ASP A 352 11.79 2.22 -17.14
N HIS A 353 11.10 3.14 -17.77
CA HIS A 353 9.71 2.97 -18.23
C HIS A 353 9.53 1.86 -19.30
N GLU A 354 10.59 1.51 -20.03
CA GLU A 354 10.52 0.47 -21.07
C GLU A 354 10.88 -0.91 -20.53
N LYS A 355 11.85 -0.96 -19.63
CA LYS A 355 12.37 -2.21 -19.06
C LYS A 355 11.75 -2.54 -17.70
N GLY A 356 11.25 -1.54 -16.97
CA GLY A 356 10.75 -1.67 -15.60
C GLY A 356 11.87 -1.75 -14.54
N THR A 357 13.13 -1.76 -14.96
CA THR A 357 14.29 -1.91 -14.07
C THR A 357 14.50 -0.69 -13.20
N LEU A 358 15.07 -0.91 -12.02
CA LEU A 358 15.34 0.07 -10.99
C LEU A 358 16.81 0.47 -11.00
N THR A 359 17.08 1.77 -10.84
CA THR A 359 18.42 2.30 -10.62
C THR A 359 18.39 3.21 -9.39
N ARG A 360 19.21 2.92 -8.38
CA ARG A 360 19.27 3.72 -7.15
C ARG A 360 19.67 5.16 -7.46
N LEU A 361 18.91 6.11 -6.90
CA LEU A 361 19.14 7.55 -7.09
C LEU A 361 19.65 8.21 -5.80
N SER A 362 18.90 8.11 -4.70
CA SER A 362 19.17 8.79 -3.44
C SER A 362 18.53 8.06 -2.25
N GLU A 363 18.74 8.57 -1.04
CA GLU A 363 18.05 8.13 0.16
C GLU A 363 17.79 9.28 1.13
N ILE A 364 16.79 9.11 2.00
CA ILE A 364 16.51 9.96 3.16
C ILE A 364 16.42 9.11 4.42
N ARG A 365 16.62 9.74 5.59
CA ARG A 365 16.60 9.08 6.91
C ARG A 365 15.27 9.29 7.60
N VAL A 366 14.65 8.17 8.02
CA VAL A 366 13.47 8.12 8.89
C VAL A 366 13.58 6.89 9.76
N GLY A 367 13.33 7.01 11.07
CA GLY A 367 13.39 5.88 11.99
C GLY A 367 12.28 4.86 11.71
N SER A 368 12.65 3.60 11.50
CA SER A 368 11.74 2.45 11.29
C SER A 368 10.59 2.71 10.32
N PRO A 369 10.83 3.17 9.08
CA PRO A 369 9.78 3.47 8.12
C PRO A 369 9.14 2.18 7.59
N VAL A 370 7.80 2.09 7.58
CA VAL A 370 7.08 0.85 7.22
C VAL A 370 5.87 1.06 6.32
N CYS A 371 5.52 2.32 6.02
CA CYS A 371 4.46 2.67 5.07
C CYS A 371 4.78 4.03 4.43
N LEU A 372 4.52 4.17 3.13
CA LEU A 372 4.68 5.40 2.36
C LEU A 372 3.36 5.71 1.67
N LEU A 373 2.88 6.95 1.80
CA LEU A 373 1.61 7.39 1.21
C LEU A 373 1.78 8.76 0.56
N PHE A 374 1.60 8.82 -0.76
CA PHE A 374 1.55 10.08 -1.51
C PHE A 374 0.22 10.81 -1.29
N LYS A 375 0.33 12.15 -1.18
CA LYS A 375 -0.79 13.10 -1.21
C LYS A 375 -0.73 13.92 -2.47
#